data_ff73bfc5e2acc86f5f4073af2d85653c
#
_entry.id   ff73bfc5e2acc86f5f4073af2d85653c
#
_cell.length_a   1.000
_cell.length_b   1.000
_cell.length_c   1.000
_cell.angle_alpha   90.00
_cell.angle_beta   90.00
_cell.angle_gamma   90.00
#
_symmetry.space_group_name_H-M   'P 1'
#
loop_
_entity.id
_entity.type
_entity.pdbx_description
1 polymer ?
#
loop_
_entity_poly.entity_id
_entity_poly.type
_entity_poly.pdbx_seq_one_letter_code
_entity_poly.pdbx_strand_id
1 'polypeptide(L)'
;MKSALTVLVVITLSAQASETTEPEIARKRLQGSYAIYSGELNEKQAPTRTDRKLAIEITGPAAKEIFDSLYPDAKVRCSDTKGERLRSKRDVWCIFQPPNQYRCFLGFDLRNGNSIAGASC
;
A
#
# COMPACT_ATOMS: atom_id res chain seq x y z
N MET A 1 64.75 46.31 -23.13
CA MET A 1 64.33 44.97 -22.76
C MET A 1 62.95 45.05 -22.12
N LYS A 2 61.87 44.71 -22.82
CA LYS A 2 60.49 44.68 -22.32
C LYS A 2 60.04 43.23 -22.28
N SER A 3 59.91 42.66 -21.09
CA SER A 3 59.35 41.32 -20.89
C SER A 3 57.85 41.48 -20.88
N ALA A 4 57.21 40.85 -21.85
CA ALA A 4 55.76 40.72 -21.89
C ALA A 4 55.39 39.51 -21.07
N LEU A 5 54.66 39.69 -19.98
CA LEU A 5 54.09 38.64 -19.14
C LEU A 5 52.74 38.26 -19.75
N THR A 6 52.69 37.10 -20.37
CA THR A 6 51.43 36.53 -20.91
C THR A 6 50.71 35.83 -19.74
N VAL A 7 49.62 36.42 -19.30
CA VAL A 7 48.73 35.82 -18.30
C VAL A 7 47.79 34.83 -19.01
N LEU A 8 47.98 33.55 -18.75
CA LEU A 8 47.09 32.49 -19.23
C LEU A 8 45.88 32.39 -18.31
N VAL A 9 44.74 32.86 -18.77
CA VAL A 9 43.46 32.71 -18.04
C VAL A 9 42.92 31.30 -18.35
N VAL A 10 43.03 30.42 -17.36
CA VAL A 10 42.39 29.09 -17.43
C VAL A 10 40.92 29.21 -16.99
N ILE A 11 40.04 29.16 -17.96
CA ILE A 11 38.60 29.11 -17.69
C ILE A 11 38.24 27.66 -17.36
N THR A 12 38.06 27.36 -16.08
CA THR A 12 37.48 26.06 -15.66
C THR A 12 36.00 26.09 -15.87
N LEU A 13 35.51 25.38 -16.88
CA LEU A 13 34.06 25.09 -17.03
C LEU A 13 33.67 24.10 -15.94
N SER A 14 32.98 24.59 -14.91
CA SER A 14 32.32 23.75 -13.93
C SER A 14 31.07 23.17 -14.59
N ALA A 15 31.12 21.90 -14.97
CA ALA A 15 29.92 21.16 -15.39
C ALA A 15 29.05 20.95 -14.16
N GLN A 16 27.96 21.68 -14.05
CA GLN A 16 26.93 21.42 -13.06
C GLN A 16 26.10 20.22 -13.53
N ALA A 17 26.26 19.09 -12.86
CA ALA A 17 25.37 17.95 -13.05
C ALA A 17 23.97 18.33 -12.54
N SER A 18 22.97 18.27 -13.40
CA SER A 18 21.56 18.39 -12.99
C SER A 18 21.22 17.15 -12.17
N GLU A 19 21.12 17.26 -10.86
CA GLU A 19 20.55 16.23 -10.02
C GLU A 19 19.04 16.15 -10.33
N THR A 20 18.64 15.07 -10.99
CA THR A 20 17.24 14.71 -11.12
C THR A 20 16.81 14.23 -9.74
N THR A 21 16.15 15.09 -8.97
CA THR A 21 15.58 14.73 -7.68
C THR A 21 14.35 13.88 -7.96
N GLU A 22 14.45 12.56 -7.74
CA GLU A 22 13.26 11.71 -7.71
C GLU A 22 12.36 12.16 -6.54
N PRO A 23 11.03 12.18 -6.73
CA PRO A 23 10.14 12.52 -5.64
C PRO A 23 10.31 11.52 -4.50
N GLU A 24 10.72 11.99 -3.34
CA GLU A 24 10.82 11.18 -2.14
C GLU A 24 9.43 10.82 -1.64
N ILE A 25 9.07 9.54 -1.76
CA ILE A 25 7.81 9.03 -1.23
C ILE A 25 8.03 8.66 0.24
N ALA A 26 7.48 9.48 1.14
CA ALA A 26 7.58 9.25 2.57
C ALA A 26 6.82 7.98 2.97
N ARG A 27 7.49 7.12 3.74
CA ARG A 27 6.84 5.96 4.37
C ARG A 27 6.06 6.40 5.60
N LYS A 28 4.85 5.90 5.73
CA LYS A 28 3.97 6.19 6.86
C LYS A 28 3.78 4.94 7.70
N ARG A 29 3.46 5.13 8.98
CA ARG A 29 3.13 4.02 9.88
C ARG A 29 1.81 3.38 9.45
N LEU A 30 1.78 2.06 9.52
CA LEU A 30 0.60 1.26 9.24
C LEU A 30 -0.07 0.85 10.56
N GLN A 31 -1.38 1.05 10.66
CA GLN A 31 -2.20 0.53 11.74
C GLN A 31 -2.97 -0.69 11.24
N GLY A 32 -2.99 -1.74 12.01
CA GLY A 32 -3.70 -2.93 11.60
C GLY A 32 -3.30 -4.16 12.40
N SER A 33 -3.82 -5.29 11.95
CA SER A 33 -3.56 -6.59 12.54
C SER A 33 -3.40 -7.65 11.44
N TYR A 34 -2.87 -8.79 11.80
CA TYR A 34 -2.76 -9.91 10.89
C TYR A 34 -3.04 -11.25 11.57
N ALA A 35 -3.38 -12.23 10.78
CA ALA A 35 -3.51 -13.61 11.22
C ALA A 35 -2.87 -14.54 10.21
N ILE A 36 -2.20 -15.57 10.71
CA ILE A 36 -1.75 -16.72 9.92
C ILE A 36 -2.69 -17.87 10.24
N TYR A 37 -3.30 -18.46 9.23
CA TYR A 37 -4.36 -19.48 9.41
C TYR A 37 -4.29 -20.55 8.33
N SER A 38 -5.03 -21.62 8.54
CA SER A 38 -5.40 -22.60 7.52
C SER A 38 -6.92 -22.66 7.39
N GLY A 39 -7.42 -23.37 6.38
CA GLY A 39 -8.84 -23.51 6.13
C GLY A 39 -9.44 -22.28 5.46
N GLU A 40 -10.75 -22.13 5.60
CA GLU A 40 -11.52 -21.05 4.97
C GLU A 40 -11.60 -19.81 5.85
N LEU A 41 -11.88 -18.65 5.23
CA LEU A 41 -11.96 -17.38 5.94
C LEU A 41 -13.05 -17.34 7.02
N ASN A 42 -14.16 -18.03 6.79
CA ASN A 42 -15.26 -18.12 7.73
C ASN A 42 -15.10 -19.24 8.78
N GLU A 43 -14.08 -20.07 8.62
CA GLU A 43 -13.80 -21.18 9.52
C GLU A 43 -12.29 -21.39 9.63
N LYS A 44 -11.60 -20.38 10.14
CA LYS A 44 -10.15 -20.39 10.27
C LYS A 44 -9.69 -21.41 11.29
N GLN A 45 -8.66 -22.16 10.92
CA GLN A 45 -7.97 -23.16 11.74
C GLN A 45 -6.52 -22.72 12.00
N ALA A 46 -5.88 -23.34 12.97
CA ALA A 46 -4.45 -23.13 13.18
C ALA A 46 -3.65 -23.48 11.91
N PRO A 47 -2.59 -22.72 11.59
CA PRO A 47 -1.81 -22.99 10.39
C PRO A 47 -1.15 -24.37 10.44
N THR A 48 -1.06 -25.01 9.29
CA THR A 48 -0.41 -26.30 9.11
C THR A 48 0.85 -26.15 8.26
N ARG A 49 1.59 -27.23 8.05
CA ARG A 49 2.75 -27.20 7.15
C ARG A 49 2.37 -27.07 5.68
N THR A 50 1.15 -27.49 5.32
CA THR A 50 0.67 -27.54 3.93
C THR A 50 -0.37 -26.49 3.61
N ASP A 51 -0.91 -25.79 4.61
CA ASP A 51 -1.88 -24.73 4.44
C ASP A 51 -1.55 -23.57 5.38
N ARG A 52 -1.02 -22.50 4.83
CA ARG A 52 -0.64 -21.27 5.55
C ARG A 52 -1.06 -20.06 4.73
N LYS A 53 -2.00 -19.33 5.25
CA LYS A 53 -2.54 -18.11 4.63
C LYS A 53 -2.33 -16.94 5.58
N LEU A 54 -2.10 -15.77 5.01
CA LEU A 54 -1.97 -14.51 5.72
C LEU A 54 -3.21 -13.66 5.43
N ALA A 55 -3.89 -13.22 6.47
CA ALA A 55 -4.92 -12.18 6.39
C ALA A 55 -4.41 -10.94 7.11
N ILE A 56 -4.51 -9.80 6.44
CA ILE A 56 -4.13 -8.48 6.98
C ILE A 56 -5.36 -7.59 7.00
N GLU A 57 -5.64 -6.98 8.14
CA GLU A 57 -6.60 -5.91 8.28
C GLU A 57 -5.87 -4.60 8.53
N ILE A 58 -6.12 -3.62 7.69
CA ILE A 58 -5.56 -2.27 7.78
C ILE A 58 -6.65 -1.32 8.25
N THR A 59 -6.35 -0.47 9.22
CA THR A 59 -7.28 0.51 9.79
C THR A 59 -6.67 1.91 9.76
N GLY A 60 -7.45 2.92 10.15
CA GLY A 60 -6.99 4.28 10.30
C GLY A 60 -6.64 4.99 8.98
N PRO A 61 -5.69 5.93 9.00
CA PRO A 61 -5.37 6.77 7.84
C PRO A 61 -4.95 5.97 6.60
N ALA A 62 -4.20 4.89 6.76
CA ALA A 62 -3.80 4.04 5.64
C ALA A 62 -5.01 3.38 4.97
N ALA A 63 -5.97 2.90 5.74
CA ALA A 63 -7.19 2.31 5.19
C ALA A 63 -7.99 3.33 4.37
N LYS A 64 -8.08 4.58 4.84
CA LYS A 64 -8.73 5.66 4.09
C LYS A 64 -8.01 5.94 2.77
N GLU A 65 -6.69 6.05 2.78
CA GLU A 65 -5.91 6.28 1.56
C GLU A 65 -6.06 5.14 0.55
N ILE A 66 -6.08 3.90 1.03
CA ILE A 66 -6.32 2.72 0.18
C ILE A 66 -7.74 2.75 -0.37
N PHE A 67 -8.74 2.99 0.48
CA PHE A 67 -10.14 3.10 0.07
C PHE A 67 -10.32 4.15 -1.03
N ASP A 68 -9.75 5.34 -0.85
CA ASP A 68 -9.82 6.42 -1.82
C ASP A 68 -9.16 6.03 -3.16
N SER A 69 -8.16 5.15 -3.13
CA SER A 69 -7.46 4.66 -4.32
C SER A 69 -8.21 3.55 -5.07
N LEU A 70 -9.17 2.89 -4.43
CA LEU A 70 -9.92 1.77 -5.01
C LEU A 70 -11.22 2.19 -5.72
N TYR A 71 -11.38 3.46 -6.00
CA TYR A 71 -12.51 4.02 -6.72
C TYR A 71 -12.87 3.18 -7.99
N PRO A 72 -14.16 3.04 -8.33
CA PRO A 72 -15.37 3.52 -7.67
C PRO A 72 -15.95 2.57 -6.62
N ASP A 73 -17.03 3.00 -5.95
CA ASP A 73 -17.78 2.14 -5.03
C ASP A 73 -18.32 0.90 -5.75
N ALA A 74 -18.26 -0.24 -5.07
CA ALA A 74 -18.92 -1.45 -5.52
C ALA A 74 -20.45 -1.33 -5.37
N LYS A 75 -21.18 -2.06 -6.20
CA LYS A 75 -22.66 -2.09 -6.16
C LYS A 75 -23.20 -2.97 -5.03
N VAL A 76 -22.37 -3.85 -4.49
CA VAL A 76 -22.72 -4.77 -3.40
C VAL A 76 -22.34 -4.19 -2.05
N ARG A 77 -23.01 -4.63 -1.00
CA ARG A 77 -22.73 -4.29 0.41
C ARG A 77 -22.49 -5.54 1.23
N CYS A 78 -21.71 -5.42 2.31
CA CYS A 78 -21.51 -6.50 3.26
C CYS A 78 -22.63 -6.59 4.30
N SER A 79 -23.32 -5.50 4.60
CA SER A 79 -24.39 -5.44 5.61
C SER A 79 -25.45 -4.42 5.25
N ASP A 80 -26.50 -4.33 6.08
CA ASP A 80 -27.57 -3.35 5.96
C ASP A 80 -27.25 -2.02 6.66
N THR A 81 -26.02 -1.83 7.13
CA THR A 81 -25.60 -0.60 7.81
C THR A 81 -25.78 0.59 6.87
N LYS A 82 -26.59 1.56 7.31
CA LYS A 82 -26.84 2.76 6.52
C LYS A 82 -25.55 3.56 6.29
N GLY A 83 -25.29 3.91 5.03
CA GLY A 83 -24.11 4.66 4.64
C GLY A 83 -22.85 3.82 4.48
N GLU A 84 -22.91 2.51 4.62
CA GLU A 84 -21.81 1.61 4.32
C GLU A 84 -21.42 1.70 2.85
N ARG A 85 -20.12 1.71 2.56
CA ARG A 85 -19.58 1.75 1.22
C ARG A 85 -18.48 0.70 1.08
N LEU A 86 -18.49 -0.04 -0.02
CA LEU A 86 -17.52 -1.06 -0.33
C LEU A 86 -16.76 -0.68 -1.60
N ARG A 87 -15.45 -0.84 -1.58
CA ARG A 87 -14.60 -0.72 -2.77
C ARG A 87 -13.67 -1.91 -2.88
N SER A 88 -13.48 -2.42 -4.07
CA SER A 88 -12.61 -3.57 -4.29
C SER A 88 -11.96 -3.55 -5.66
N LYS A 89 -10.77 -4.12 -5.72
CA LYS A 89 -10.05 -4.49 -6.95
C LYS A 89 -9.47 -5.88 -6.72
N ARG A 90 -10.04 -6.88 -7.40
CA ARG A 90 -9.66 -8.29 -7.21
C ARG A 90 -9.75 -8.68 -5.73
N ASP A 91 -8.66 -9.12 -5.12
CA ASP A 91 -8.63 -9.60 -3.73
C ASP A 91 -8.44 -8.49 -2.70
N VAL A 92 -8.12 -7.28 -3.12
CA VAL A 92 -8.01 -6.12 -2.24
C VAL A 92 -9.38 -5.47 -2.12
N TRP A 93 -9.88 -5.32 -0.90
CA TRP A 93 -11.12 -4.61 -0.68
C TRP A 93 -11.12 -3.82 0.61
N CYS A 94 -11.92 -2.77 0.63
CA CYS A 94 -12.10 -1.89 1.76
C CYS A 94 -13.58 -1.65 2.03
N ILE A 95 -13.90 -1.44 3.29
CA ILE A 95 -15.22 -1.05 3.73
C ILE A 95 -15.15 0.28 4.48
N PHE A 96 -16.08 1.16 4.19
CA PHE A 96 -16.33 2.36 4.97
C PHE A 96 -17.65 2.18 5.73
N GLN A 97 -17.61 2.45 7.03
CA GLN A 97 -18.80 2.52 7.87
C GLN A 97 -18.82 3.86 8.62
N PRO A 98 -19.99 4.57 8.60
CA PRO A 98 -20.09 5.81 9.34
C PRO A 98 -19.81 5.61 10.85
N PRO A 99 -19.29 6.63 11.53
CA PRO A 99 -19.06 8.00 11.04
C PRO A 99 -17.73 8.20 10.33
N ASN A 100 -16.73 7.36 10.48
CA ASN A 100 -15.41 7.55 9.86
C ASN A 100 -14.54 6.30 9.98
N GLN A 101 -15.13 5.13 9.86
CA GLN A 101 -14.41 3.86 10.02
C GLN A 101 -14.06 3.29 8.66
N TYR A 102 -12.77 3.27 8.36
CA TYR A 102 -12.21 2.62 7.18
C TYR A 102 -11.46 1.36 7.60
N ARG A 103 -11.70 0.28 6.91
CA ARG A 103 -10.96 -0.97 7.06
C ARG A 103 -10.68 -1.55 5.68
N CYS A 104 -9.46 -2.00 5.46
CA CYS A 104 -9.05 -2.66 4.23
C CYS A 104 -8.49 -4.03 4.52
N PHE A 105 -8.66 -4.94 3.58
CA PHE A 105 -8.29 -6.34 3.75
C PHE A 105 -7.41 -6.80 2.60
N LEU A 106 -6.31 -7.43 2.95
CA LEU A 106 -5.37 -8.07 2.05
C LEU A 106 -5.18 -9.51 2.49
N GLY A 107 -4.93 -10.39 1.55
CA GLY A 107 -4.64 -11.78 1.86
C GLY A 107 -3.63 -12.38 0.92
N PHE A 108 -2.88 -13.36 1.42
CA PHE A 108 -1.89 -14.08 0.64
C PHE A 108 -1.84 -15.56 1.04
N ASP A 109 -1.74 -16.41 0.05
CA ASP A 109 -1.35 -17.80 0.27
C ASP A 109 0.17 -17.85 0.40
N LEU A 110 0.66 -18.15 1.60
CA LEU A 110 2.10 -18.13 1.88
C LEU A 110 2.85 -19.32 1.28
N ARG A 111 2.13 -20.30 0.72
CA ARG A 111 2.75 -21.46 0.06
C ARG A 111 3.20 -21.11 -1.35
N ASN A 112 2.58 -20.17 -2.01
CA ASN A 112 2.88 -19.80 -3.39
C ASN A 112 2.99 -18.30 -3.62
N GLY A 113 2.65 -17.46 -2.62
CA GLY A 113 2.69 -16.01 -2.72
C GLY A 113 1.50 -15.39 -3.46
N ASN A 114 0.51 -16.16 -3.83
CA ASN A 114 -0.66 -15.65 -4.54
C ASN A 114 -1.53 -14.78 -3.64
N SER A 115 -2.07 -13.73 -4.21
CA SER A 115 -3.10 -12.90 -3.58
C SER A 115 -4.39 -13.70 -3.43
N ILE A 116 -5.00 -13.61 -2.26
CA ILE A 116 -6.32 -14.15 -1.94
C ILE A 116 -7.11 -13.10 -1.16
N ALA A 117 -8.39 -13.32 -0.96
CA ALA A 117 -9.18 -12.44 -0.11
C ALA A 117 -8.68 -12.49 1.35
N GLY A 118 -8.55 -11.34 2.01
CA GLY A 118 -8.12 -11.23 3.40
C GLY A 118 -9.25 -11.32 4.42
N ALA A 119 -10.49 -11.18 3.98
CA ALA A 119 -11.69 -11.32 4.78
C ALA A 119 -12.88 -11.70 3.90
N SER A 120 -13.91 -12.23 4.51
CA SER A 120 -15.21 -12.50 3.87
C SER A 120 -16.26 -11.51 4.34
N CYS A 121 -17.23 -11.33 3.50
CA CYS A 121 -18.39 -10.48 3.77
C CYS A 121 -19.53 -11.31 4.38
#